data_ba82e9aa6311746cba26b2134af88dc6
#
_entry.id   ba82e9aa6311746cba26b2134af88dc6
#
_cell.length_a   1.000
_cell.length_b   1.000
_cell.length_c   1.000
_cell.angle_alpha   90.00
_cell.angle_beta   90.00
_cell.angle_gamma   90.00
#
_symmetry.space_group_name_H-M   'P 1'
#
loop_
_entity.id
_entity.type
_entity.pdbx_description
1 polymer ?
#
loop_
_entity_poly.entity_id
_entity_poly.type
_entity_poly.pdbx_seq_one_letter_code
_entity_poly.pdbx_strand_id
1 'polypeptide(L)'
;MKQKSIPLRKCTGCQEMKDKRTLVRVVRSENGEFSVDFTGKKPGRGAYICPNLECLEKAKKSKGLERSFKTPVPAEVYEKLREELLNAGGEQ
;
A
#
# COMPACT_ATOMS: atom_id res chain seq x y z
N MET A 1 14.20 8.54 29.01
CA MET A 1 13.91 7.78 28.38
C MET A 1 13.63 8.02 27.09
N LYS A 2 13.77 7.36 26.30
CA LYS A 2 13.54 7.47 25.11
C LYS A 2 12.44 6.82 24.67
N GLN A 3 11.62 7.37 24.03
CA GLN A 3 10.61 6.75 23.47
C GLN A 3 10.88 6.26 22.20
N LYS A 4 10.47 5.13 21.85
CA LYS A 4 10.66 4.59 20.59
C LYS A 4 9.80 5.27 19.68
N SER A 5 10.26 5.89 18.68
CA SER A 5 9.48 6.51 17.68
C SER A 5 9.00 5.53 16.72
N ILE A 6 7.73 5.52 16.40
CA ILE A 6 7.19 4.65 15.39
C ILE A 6 7.13 5.41 14.09
N PRO A 7 7.73 4.90 13.02
CA PRO A 7 7.74 5.63 11.77
C PRO A 7 6.33 5.85 11.25
N LEU A 8 6.07 7.03 10.74
CA LEU A 8 4.81 7.34 10.14
C LEU A 8 4.96 7.28 8.64
N ARG A 9 3.92 6.82 7.97
CA ARG A 9 3.94 6.75 6.52
C ARG A 9 2.63 7.33 6.01
N LYS A 10 2.67 7.83 4.79
CA LYS A 10 1.51 8.46 4.22
C LYS A 10 0.71 7.47 3.41
N CYS A 11 -0.59 7.40 3.65
CA CYS A 11 -1.46 6.57 2.85
C CYS A 11 -1.61 7.21 1.48
N THR A 12 -1.39 6.47 0.40
CA THR A 12 -1.47 7.02 -0.94
C THR A 12 -2.91 7.30 -1.35
N GLY A 13 -3.88 6.81 -0.59
CA GLY A 13 -5.28 7.08 -0.88
C GLY A 13 -5.77 8.33 -0.16
N CYS A 14 -5.86 8.28 1.15
CA CYS A 14 -6.38 9.41 1.91
C CYS A 14 -5.32 10.46 2.22
N GLN A 15 -4.07 10.13 2.00
CA GLN A 15 -2.96 11.03 2.18
C GLN A 15 -2.75 11.49 3.62
N GLU A 16 -3.17 10.72 4.57
CA GLU A 16 -2.95 11.03 5.97
C GLU A 16 -1.73 10.27 6.46
N MET A 17 -0.99 10.87 7.39
CA MET A 17 0.15 10.23 7.99
C MET A 17 -0.33 9.33 9.09
N LYS A 18 0.10 8.09 9.07
CA LYS A 18 -0.33 7.12 10.07
C LYS A 18 0.81 6.22 10.45
N ASP A 19 0.67 5.55 11.59
CA ASP A 19 1.64 4.59 12.05
C ASP A 19 1.76 3.51 10.98
N LYS A 20 2.96 3.22 10.54
CA LYS A 20 3.16 2.26 9.44
C LYS A 20 2.59 0.89 9.80
N ARG A 21 2.47 0.56 11.06
CA ARG A 21 1.91 -0.73 11.46
C ARG A 21 0.42 -0.83 11.19
N THR A 22 -0.26 0.30 11.01
CA THR A 22 -1.68 0.30 10.71
C THR A 22 -1.93 0.38 9.22
N LEU A 23 -0.88 0.42 8.42
CA LEU A 23 -1.01 0.52 6.98
C LEU A 23 -0.53 -0.76 6.32
N VAL A 24 -0.95 -0.95 5.09
CA VAL A 24 -0.52 -2.09 4.31
C VAL A 24 0.49 -1.58 3.30
N ARG A 25 1.52 -2.33 3.04
CA ARG A 25 2.55 -1.93 2.11
C ARG A 25 2.29 -2.57 0.74
N VAL A 26 2.33 -1.75 -0.30
CA VAL A 26 2.23 -2.24 -1.66
C VAL A 26 3.65 -2.21 -2.21
N VAL A 27 4.13 -3.31 -2.76
CA VAL A 27 5.50 -3.44 -3.20
C VAL A 27 5.58 -3.67 -4.69
N ARG A 28 6.56 -3.05 -5.33
CA ARG A 28 6.84 -3.31 -6.73
C ARG A 28 8.20 -3.97 -6.75
N SER A 29 8.27 -5.21 -7.22
CA SER A 29 9.51 -5.96 -7.25
C SER A 29 10.39 -5.46 -8.38
N GLU A 30 11.60 -5.98 -8.47
CA GLU A 30 12.52 -5.62 -9.51
C GLU A 30 12.00 -6.01 -10.86
N ASN A 31 11.20 -7.05 -10.94
CA ASN A 31 10.64 -7.49 -12.21
C ASN A 31 9.45 -6.64 -12.58
N GLY A 32 9.06 -5.70 -11.77
CA GLY A 32 7.91 -4.86 -12.07
C GLY A 32 6.58 -5.40 -11.61
N GLU A 33 6.60 -6.45 -10.79
CA GLU A 33 5.35 -7.01 -10.30
C GLU A 33 4.91 -6.32 -9.03
N PHE A 34 3.61 -6.08 -8.91
CA PHE A 34 3.04 -5.42 -7.74
C PHE A 34 2.36 -6.45 -6.86
N SER A 35 2.47 -6.31 -5.57
CA SER A 35 1.77 -7.18 -4.64
C SER A 35 1.63 -6.49 -3.29
N VAL A 36 0.80 -7.06 -2.42
CA VAL A 36 0.63 -6.53 -1.09
C VAL A 36 1.59 -7.26 -0.17
N ASP A 37 2.29 -6.53 0.67
CA ASP A 37 3.25 -7.10 1.58
C ASP A 37 2.75 -6.86 3.00
N PHE A 38 2.24 -7.88 3.65
CA PHE A 38 1.72 -7.76 4.99
C PHE A 38 2.81 -7.92 6.05
N THR A 39 3.98 -8.40 5.66
CA THR A 39 5.05 -8.61 6.62
C THR A 39 6.07 -7.50 6.65
N GLY A 40 6.11 -6.69 5.61
CA GLY A 40 7.09 -5.61 5.50
C GLY A 40 8.46 -6.09 5.09
N LYS A 41 8.61 -7.33 4.65
CA LYS A 41 9.89 -7.88 4.30
C LYS A 41 10.16 -8.12 2.83
N LYS A 42 9.17 -7.91 1.99
CA LYS A 42 9.39 -8.15 0.56
C LYS A 42 10.31 -7.09 -0.01
N PRO A 43 11.27 -7.47 -0.82
CA PRO A 43 12.19 -6.50 -1.40
C PRO A 43 11.50 -5.69 -2.50
N GLY A 44 11.97 -4.49 -2.72
CA GLY A 44 11.46 -3.63 -3.77
C GLY A 44 10.99 -2.30 -3.22
N ARG A 45 10.44 -1.48 -4.12
CA ARG A 45 9.94 -0.19 -3.73
C ARG A 45 8.60 -0.38 -3.08
N GLY A 46 8.28 0.41 -2.10
CA GLY A 46 7.03 0.27 -1.37
C GLY A 46 6.26 1.56 -1.27
N ALA A 47 4.96 1.44 -1.20
CA ALA A 47 4.07 2.55 -0.91
C ALA A 47 3.08 2.04 0.10
N TYR A 48 2.50 2.92 0.89
CA TYR A 48 1.60 2.50 1.94
C TYR A 48 0.18 2.94 1.69
N ILE A 49 -0.77 2.19 2.20
CA ILE A 49 -2.17 2.49 1.98
C ILE A 49 -2.93 1.93 3.18
N CYS A 50 -4.01 2.56 3.58
CA CYS A 50 -4.84 2.04 4.64
C CYS A 50 -5.40 0.69 4.21
N PRO A 51 -5.60 -0.24 5.14
CA PRO A 51 -6.09 -1.57 4.79
C PRO A 51 -7.59 -1.57 4.55
N ASN A 52 -8.06 -0.74 3.67
CA ASN A 52 -9.46 -0.71 3.30
C ASN A 52 -9.59 -0.40 1.83
N LEU A 53 -10.70 -0.80 1.25
CA LEU A 53 -10.90 -0.64 -0.18
C LEU A 53 -11.13 0.82 -0.55
N GLU A 54 -11.64 1.60 0.36
CA GLU A 54 -11.90 2.97 0.10
C GLU A 54 -10.62 3.72 -0.23
N CYS A 55 -9.56 3.49 0.53
CA CYS A 55 -8.30 4.15 0.25
C CYS A 55 -7.66 3.61 -1.02
N LEU A 56 -7.86 2.34 -1.34
CA LEU A 56 -7.36 1.79 -2.58
C LEU A 56 -8.06 2.48 -3.76
N GLU A 57 -9.37 2.70 -3.66
CA GLU A 57 -10.10 3.38 -4.71
C GLU A 57 -9.64 4.82 -4.83
N LYS A 58 -9.37 5.48 -3.72
CA LYS A 58 -8.90 6.84 -3.77
C LYS A 58 -7.52 6.91 -4.42
N ALA A 59 -6.66 5.93 -4.12
CA ALA A 59 -5.35 5.90 -4.73
C ALA A 59 -5.47 5.68 -6.23
N LYS A 60 -6.44 4.88 -6.66
CA LYS A 60 -6.63 4.62 -8.06
C LYS A 60 -7.08 5.89 -8.76
N LYS A 61 -8.05 6.60 -8.19
CA LYS A 61 -8.57 7.79 -8.80
C LYS A 61 -7.55 8.92 -8.87
N SER A 62 -6.73 9.06 -7.85
CA SER A 62 -5.76 10.14 -7.81
C SER A 62 -4.43 9.74 -8.40
N LYS A 63 -4.30 8.48 -8.81
CA LYS A 63 -3.08 7.93 -9.33
C LYS A 63 -1.97 8.02 -8.29
N GLY A 64 -2.35 7.78 -7.03
CA GLY A 64 -1.40 7.88 -5.92
C GLY A 64 -0.28 6.86 -6.02
N LEU A 65 -0.59 5.63 -6.42
CA LEU A 65 0.43 4.62 -6.54
C LEU A 65 1.35 4.94 -7.72
N GLU A 66 0.81 5.46 -8.82
CA GLU A 66 1.61 5.82 -9.96
C GLU A 66 2.60 6.90 -9.57
N ARG A 67 2.18 7.86 -8.76
CA ARG A 67 3.08 8.92 -8.34
C ARG A 67 4.14 8.39 -7.38
N SER A 68 3.76 7.47 -6.51
CA SER A 68 4.70 6.90 -5.55
C SER A 68 5.77 6.06 -6.23
N PHE A 69 5.37 5.26 -7.22
CA PHE A 69 6.30 4.38 -7.89
C PHE A 69 6.92 5.03 -9.12
N LYS A 70 6.39 6.18 -9.54
CA LYS A 70 6.85 6.89 -10.71
C LYS A 70 6.81 6.02 -11.94
N THR A 71 5.74 5.24 -12.05
CA THR A 71 5.56 4.36 -13.19
C THR A 71 4.08 4.08 -13.32
N PRO A 72 3.59 3.75 -14.50
CA PRO A 72 2.18 3.46 -14.66
C PRO A 72 1.78 2.23 -13.87
N VAL A 73 0.59 2.24 -13.32
CA VAL A 73 0.07 1.10 -12.59
C VAL A 73 -1.22 0.69 -13.28
N PRO A 74 -1.22 -0.42 -14.02
CA PRO A 74 -2.39 -0.83 -14.77
C PRO A 74 -3.58 -1.12 -13.88
N ALA A 75 -4.77 -1.03 -14.45
CA ALA A 75 -5.98 -1.27 -13.69
C ALA A 75 -6.00 -2.67 -13.11
N GLU A 76 -5.45 -3.66 -13.83
CA GLU A 76 -5.45 -5.01 -13.34
C GLU A 76 -4.61 -5.16 -12.07
N VAL A 77 -3.65 -4.29 -11.85
CA VAL A 77 -2.85 -4.32 -10.63
C VAL A 77 -3.75 -3.88 -9.49
N TYR A 78 -4.59 -2.88 -9.68
CA TYR A 78 -5.48 -2.41 -8.63
C TYR A 78 -6.48 -3.53 -8.30
N GLU A 79 -6.91 -4.30 -9.29
CA GLU A 79 -7.82 -5.41 -9.04
C GLU A 79 -7.13 -6.48 -8.21
N LYS A 80 -5.88 -6.76 -8.51
CA LYS A 80 -5.13 -7.74 -7.78
C LYS A 80 -4.94 -7.29 -6.34
N LEU A 81 -4.60 -6.02 -6.13
CA LEU A 81 -4.39 -5.49 -4.79
C LEU A 81 -5.71 -5.54 -4.02
N ARG A 82 -6.81 -5.28 -4.70
CA ARG A 82 -8.11 -5.30 -4.08
C ARG A 82 -8.41 -6.71 -3.57
N GLU A 83 -8.13 -7.71 -4.38
CA GLU A 83 -8.36 -9.08 -3.99
C GLU A 83 -7.48 -9.50 -2.83
N GLU A 84 -6.25 -9.05 -2.82
CA GLU A 84 -5.33 -9.39 -1.74
C GLU A 84 -5.80 -8.76 -0.43
N LEU A 85 -6.31 -7.52 -0.50
CA LEU A 85 -6.80 -6.86 0.68
C LEU A 85 -8.08 -7.55 1.19
N LEU A 86 -8.95 -7.97 0.27
CA LEU A 86 -10.17 -8.63 0.65
C LEU A 86 -9.87 -9.98 1.30
N ASN A 87 -8.90 -10.71 0.77
CA ASN A 87 -8.56 -12.00 1.31
C ASN A 87 -7.99 -11.86 2.72
N ALA A 88 -7.18 -10.86 2.95
CA ALA A 88 -6.61 -10.67 4.26
C ALA A 88 -7.68 -10.23 5.23
N GLY A 89 -8.57 -9.34 4.81
CA GLY A 89 -9.61 -8.87 5.69
C GLY A 89 -10.70 -9.89 5.90
N GLY A 90 -10.88 -10.74 4.93
CA GLY A 90 -11.94 -11.73 4.98
C GLY A 90 -11.78 -12.76 6.05
N GLU A 91 -10.63 -12.81 6.60
CA GLU A 91 -10.39 -13.70 7.55
C GLU A 91 -11.02 -13.38 8.76
N GLN A 92 -11.47 -12.29 9.01
CA GLN A 92 -11.98 -11.91 10.22
C GLN A 92 -13.15 -12.43 10.59
#